data_4442fe3f598711dca7bad710839b1975
#
_entry.id   4442fe3f598711dca7bad710839b1975
#
_cell.length_a   1.000
_cell.length_b   1.000
_cell.length_c   1.000
_cell.angle_alpha   90.00
_cell.angle_beta   90.00
_cell.angle_gamma   90.00
#
_symmetry.space_group_name_H-M   'P 1'
#
loop_
_entity.id
_entity.type
_entity.pdbx_description
1 polymer ?
#
loop_
_entity_poly.entity_id
_entity_poly.type
_entity_poly.pdbx_seq_one_letter_code
_entity_poly.pdbx_strand_id
1 'polypeptide(L)'
;GSMLRELCIILLLTVIGIAYSLVGGLSPQPGAEPELQAGEIYLADAQTLNAIWVDARTIKEFEESHLPGALFFDESDWDTGLLELMNTWLIQPRPIVIYCGAEACDTSKRIAERLRKSLPDAEIYSLKGGSVAWQE
;
A
#
# COMPACT_ATOMS: atom_id res chain seq x y z
N GLY A 1 -36.25 -31.26 37.85
CA GLY A 1 -36.06 -30.34 38.94
C GLY A 1 -35.44 -29.03 38.57
N SER A 2 -35.34 -28.14 39.52
CA SER A 2 -34.77 -26.77 39.30
C SER A 2 -33.30 -26.80 38.90
N MET A 3 -32.53 -27.77 39.37
CA MET A 3 -31.10 -27.92 39.01
C MET A 3 -30.89 -28.21 37.53
N LEU A 4 -31.73 -29.06 36.92
CA LEU A 4 -31.63 -29.37 35.52
C LEU A 4 -31.97 -28.15 34.63
N ARG A 5 -32.97 -27.39 35.04
CA ARG A 5 -33.36 -26.15 34.36
C ARG A 5 -32.26 -25.12 34.38
N GLU A 6 -31.60 -24.91 35.54
CA GLU A 6 -30.49 -24.00 35.68
C GLU A 6 -29.28 -24.44 34.85
N LEU A 7 -28.97 -25.71 34.81
CA LEU A 7 -27.92 -26.30 34.02
C LEU A 7 -28.16 -26.04 32.49
N CYS A 8 -29.39 -26.24 32.03
CA CYS A 8 -29.78 -25.97 30.64
C CYS A 8 -29.63 -24.49 30.27
N ILE A 9 -29.98 -23.57 31.18
CA ILE A 9 -29.83 -22.14 30.99
C ILE A 9 -28.34 -21.74 30.86
N ILE A 10 -27.49 -22.27 31.71
CA ILE A 10 -26.05 -22.03 31.70
C ILE A 10 -25.42 -22.54 30.38
N LEU A 11 -25.79 -23.75 29.96
CA LEU A 11 -25.32 -24.33 28.70
C LEU A 11 -25.79 -23.50 27.49
N LEU A 12 -27.03 -23.04 27.49
CA LEU A 12 -27.56 -22.20 26.43
C LEU A 12 -26.82 -20.86 26.31
N LEU A 13 -26.56 -20.21 27.43
CA LEU A 13 -25.83 -18.93 27.48
C LEU A 13 -24.39 -19.09 27.02
N THR A 14 -23.70 -20.19 27.37
CA THR A 14 -22.34 -20.45 26.90
C THR A 14 -22.29 -20.71 25.40
N VAL A 15 -23.22 -21.44 24.84
CA VAL A 15 -23.30 -21.68 23.38
C VAL A 15 -23.56 -20.38 22.63
N ILE A 16 -24.46 -19.53 23.10
CA ILE A 16 -24.74 -18.21 22.52
C ILE A 16 -23.48 -17.32 22.57
N GLY A 17 -22.79 -17.31 23.70
CA GLY A 17 -21.55 -16.54 23.86
C GLY A 17 -20.44 -16.95 22.91
N ILE A 18 -20.24 -18.26 22.72
CA ILE A 18 -19.25 -18.81 21.79
C ILE A 18 -19.65 -18.47 20.35
N ALA A 19 -20.90 -18.67 19.98
CA ALA A 19 -21.40 -18.35 18.64
C ALA A 19 -21.23 -16.85 18.33
N TYR A 20 -21.50 -16.00 19.28
CA TYR A 20 -21.34 -14.55 19.12
C TYR A 20 -19.86 -14.14 18.93
N SER A 21 -18.98 -14.76 19.67
CA SER A 21 -17.52 -14.54 19.56
C SER A 21 -16.98 -14.98 18.20
N LEU A 22 -17.42 -16.13 17.70
CA LEU A 22 -16.99 -16.64 16.39
C LEU A 22 -17.50 -15.76 15.23
N VAL A 23 -18.73 -15.30 15.28
CA VAL A 23 -19.31 -14.41 14.24
C VAL A 23 -18.68 -13.04 14.31
N GLY A 24 -18.43 -12.50 15.51
CA GLY A 24 -17.79 -11.21 15.67
C GLY A 24 -16.36 -11.14 15.16
N GLY A 25 -15.62 -12.26 15.22
CA GLY A 25 -14.26 -12.37 14.68
C GLY A 25 -14.17 -12.47 13.15
N LEU A 26 -15.29 -12.76 12.47
CA LEU A 26 -15.34 -12.90 11.02
C LEU A 26 -15.89 -11.66 10.29
N SER A 27 -16.40 -10.68 11.02
CA SER A 27 -16.94 -9.46 10.42
C SER A 27 -15.83 -8.49 10.07
N PRO A 28 -15.78 -7.97 8.80
CA PRO A 28 -14.86 -6.89 8.46
C PRO A 28 -15.14 -5.69 9.36
N GLN A 29 -14.11 -5.15 9.98
CA GLN A 29 -14.27 -3.98 10.84
C GLN A 29 -14.58 -2.75 9.98
N PRO A 30 -15.66 -1.99 10.28
CA PRO A 30 -15.91 -0.74 9.57
C PRO A 30 -14.76 0.23 9.79
N GLY A 31 -14.20 0.77 8.70
CA GLY A 31 -13.08 1.69 8.75
C GLY A 31 -11.70 1.05 8.73
N ALA A 32 -11.60 -0.27 8.54
CA ALA A 32 -10.30 -0.92 8.31
C ALA A 32 -9.69 -0.45 6.98
N GLU A 33 -8.40 -0.08 6.99
CA GLU A 33 -7.68 0.26 5.77
C GLU A 33 -7.60 -0.95 4.84
N PRO A 34 -7.62 -0.75 3.51
CA PRO A 34 -7.43 -1.85 2.56
C PRO A 34 -6.12 -2.58 2.85
N GLU A 35 -6.17 -3.91 2.78
CA GLU A 35 -5.00 -4.75 3.05
C GLU A 35 -3.88 -4.48 2.04
N LEU A 36 -2.64 -4.36 2.53
CA LEU A 36 -1.45 -4.20 1.70
C LEU A 36 -1.05 -5.51 1.05
N GLN A 37 -0.72 -5.44 -0.22
CA GLN A 37 -0.02 -6.51 -0.91
C GLN A 37 1.49 -6.37 -0.69
N ALA A 38 2.26 -7.42 -1.01
CA ALA A 38 3.71 -7.40 -0.86
C ALA A 38 4.33 -6.22 -1.65
N GLY A 39 5.16 -5.44 -0.98
CA GLY A 39 5.84 -4.28 -1.59
C GLY A 39 5.00 -3.02 -1.71
N GLU A 40 3.77 -3.01 -1.21
CA GLU A 40 2.96 -1.79 -1.13
C GLU A 40 3.19 -1.04 0.17
N ILE A 41 2.89 0.25 0.17
CA ILE A 41 2.97 1.11 1.35
C ILE A 41 1.79 2.09 1.38
N TYR A 42 1.26 2.38 2.56
CA TYR A 42 0.25 3.43 2.73
C TYR A 42 0.89 4.82 2.65
N LEU A 43 0.13 5.80 2.20
CA LEU A 43 0.58 7.20 2.09
C LEU A 43 1.11 7.73 3.43
N ALA A 44 0.39 7.49 4.52
CA ALA A 44 0.80 7.98 5.84
C ALA A 44 2.19 7.46 6.24
N ASP A 45 2.48 6.20 5.98
CA ASP A 45 3.78 5.61 6.26
C ASP A 45 4.86 6.11 5.29
N ALA A 46 4.53 6.22 4.01
CA ALA A 46 5.46 6.72 2.99
C ALA A 46 5.92 8.15 3.28
N GLN A 47 5.03 8.99 3.80
CA GLN A 47 5.33 10.38 4.15
C GLN A 47 6.36 10.50 5.28
N THR A 48 6.52 9.48 6.12
CA THR A 48 7.51 9.47 7.20
C THR A 48 8.91 9.07 6.75
N LEU A 49 9.07 8.54 5.54
CA LEU A 49 10.32 7.91 5.08
C LEU A 49 11.32 8.87 4.43
N ASN A 50 10.97 10.13 4.20
CA ASN A 50 11.77 11.03 3.36
C ASN A 50 12.13 10.38 2.03
N ALA A 51 11.13 9.79 1.36
CA ALA A 51 11.32 8.94 0.19
C ALA A 51 11.67 9.73 -1.07
N ILE A 52 12.31 9.06 -2.03
CA ILE A 52 12.35 9.50 -3.41
C ILE A 52 11.02 9.11 -4.03
N TRP A 53 10.22 10.10 -4.43
CA TRP A 53 8.94 9.88 -5.07
C TRP A 53 9.10 9.72 -6.58
N VAL A 54 8.49 8.68 -7.14
CA VAL A 54 8.55 8.38 -8.57
C VAL A 54 7.13 8.37 -9.13
N ASP A 55 6.88 9.22 -10.11
CA ASP A 55 5.60 9.33 -10.78
C ASP A 55 5.59 8.46 -12.04
N ALA A 56 4.76 7.42 -12.03
CA ALA A 56 4.61 6.48 -13.13
C ALA A 56 3.34 6.73 -13.96
N ARG A 57 2.75 7.92 -13.84
CA ARG A 57 1.61 8.35 -14.65
C ARG A 57 2.07 8.76 -16.05
N THR A 58 1.16 9.32 -16.85
CA THR A 58 1.54 9.89 -18.13
C THR A 58 2.31 11.18 -17.95
N ILE A 59 3.13 11.55 -18.96
CA ILE A 59 3.88 12.82 -18.92
C ILE A 59 2.93 14.02 -18.82
N LYS A 60 1.77 13.95 -19.45
CA LYS A 60 0.76 15.01 -19.37
C LYS A 60 0.28 15.20 -17.94
N GLU A 61 -0.08 14.12 -17.24
CA GLU A 61 -0.51 14.18 -15.85
C GLU A 61 0.59 14.71 -14.94
N PHE A 62 1.83 14.28 -15.15
CA PHE A 62 2.99 14.77 -14.41
C PHE A 62 3.20 16.29 -14.61
N GLU A 63 3.10 16.77 -15.83
CA GLU A 63 3.26 18.20 -16.15
C GLU A 63 2.11 19.03 -15.57
N GLU A 64 0.89 18.52 -15.53
CA GLU A 64 -0.26 19.21 -14.95
C GLU A 64 -0.10 19.39 -13.44
N SER A 65 0.31 18.35 -12.74
CA SER A 65 0.61 18.39 -11.30
C SER A 65 1.30 17.11 -10.85
N HIS A 66 2.26 17.23 -9.94
CA HIS A 66 2.93 16.10 -9.31
C HIS A 66 3.41 16.47 -7.92
N LEU A 67 3.79 15.48 -7.13
CA LEU A 67 4.37 15.73 -5.81
C LEU A 67 5.67 16.51 -5.93
N PRO A 68 5.94 17.50 -5.04
CA PRO A 68 7.18 18.28 -5.08
C PRO A 68 8.41 17.36 -5.04
N GLY A 69 9.29 17.52 -6.02
CA GLY A 69 10.52 16.74 -6.11
C GLY A 69 10.34 15.34 -6.71
N ALA A 70 9.13 14.95 -7.13
CA ALA A 70 8.90 13.65 -7.75
C ALA A 70 9.62 13.54 -9.10
N LEU A 71 10.20 12.37 -9.36
CA LEU A 71 10.82 12.05 -10.64
C LEU A 71 9.78 11.41 -11.56
N PHE A 72 9.76 11.82 -12.81
CA PHE A 72 8.92 11.17 -13.81
C PHE A 72 9.60 9.88 -14.30
N PHE A 73 8.82 8.80 -14.42
CA PHE A 73 9.33 7.52 -14.89
C PHE A 73 8.39 6.95 -15.95
N ASP A 74 8.88 6.83 -17.17
CA ASP A 74 8.15 6.19 -18.27
C ASP A 74 8.64 4.75 -18.42
N GLU A 75 7.74 3.79 -18.19
CA GLU A 75 8.05 2.36 -18.33
C GLU A 75 8.55 2.01 -19.75
N SER A 76 8.08 2.72 -20.78
CA SER A 76 8.51 2.50 -22.16
C SER A 76 9.90 3.04 -22.47
N ASP A 77 10.42 3.96 -21.66
CA ASP A 77 11.79 4.48 -21.73
C ASP A 77 12.54 4.16 -20.45
N TRP A 78 12.69 2.87 -20.20
CA TRP A 78 13.21 2.33 -18.95
C TRP A 78 14.61 2.84 -18.61
N ASP A 79 15.52 2.86 -19.59
CA ASP A 79 16.92 3.20 -19.34
C ASP A 79 17.09 4.66 -18.88
N THR A 80 16.34 5.59 -19.45
CA THR A 80 16.34 7.01 -19.05
C THR A 80 15.86 7.16 -17.62
N GLY A 81 14.73 6.54 -17.28
CA GLY A 81 14.15 6.59 -15.94
C GLY A 81 15.06 5.93 -14.88
N LEU A 82 15.63 4.78 -15.23
CA LEU A 82 16.53 4.06 -14.32
C LEU A 82 17.80 4.89 -14.03
N LEU A 83 18.38 5.50 -15.07
CA LEU A 83 19.60 6.30 -14.91
C LEU A 83 19.35 7.51 -13.99
N GLU A 84 18.26 8.23 -14.21
CA GLU A 84 17.89 9.38 -13.37
C GLU A 84 17.64 8.98 -11.93
N LEU A 85 16.91 7.89 -11.72
CA LEU A 85 16.60 7.37 -10.39
C LEU A 85 17.87 6.89 -9.67
N MET A 86 18.74 6.17 -10.37
CA MET A 86 20.01 5.71 -9.81
C MET A 86 20.90 6.88 -9.38
N ASN A 87 21.01 7.90 -10.22
CA ASN A 87 21.80 9.09 -9.89
C ASN A 87 21.28 9.78 -8.64
N THR A 88 19.96 9.95 -8.51
CA THR A 88 19.33 10.54 -7.34
C THR A 88 19.56 9.69 -6.10
N TRP A 89 19.36 8.39 -6.21
CA TRP A 89 19.52 7.46 -5.09
C TRP A 89 20.98 7.35 -4.61
N LEU A 90 21.94 7.32 -5.52
CA LEU A 90 23.36 7.23 -5.18
C LEU A 90 23.87 8.49 -4.46
N ILE A 91 23.35 9.66 -4.78
CA ILE A 91 23.71 10.92 -4.10
C ILE A 91 23.24 10.90 -2.65
N GLN A 92 22.00 10.47 -2.42
CA GLN A 92 21.42 10.37 -1.08
C GLN A 92 20.51 9.14 -1.03
N PRO A 93 21.03 7.97 -0.61
CA PRO A 93 20.23 6.74 -0.52
C PRO A 93 19.08 6.90 0.47
N ARG A 94 17.88 6.59 0.01
CA ARG A 94 16.64 6.63 0.79
C ARG A 94 15.58 5.78 0.08
N PRO A 95 14.50 5.40 0.81
CA PRO A 95 13.45 4.58 0.19
C PRO A 95 12.86 5.24 -1.05
N ILE A 96 12.45 4.42 -2.00
CA ILE A 96 11.83 4.84 -3.26
C ILE A 96 10.36 4.43 -3.19
N VAL A 97 9.46 5.37 -3.46
CA VAL A 97 8.02 5.13 -3.51
C VAL A 97 7.49 5.51 -4.89
N ILE A 98 6.89 4.55 -5.57
CA ILE A 98 6.38 4.71 -6.93
C ILE A 98 4.86 4.80 -6.87
N TYR A 99 4.28 5.78 -7.55
CA TYR A 99 2.84 5.94 -7.62
C TYR A 99 2.33 6.07 -9.05
N CYS A 100 1.08 5.70 -9.26
CA CYS A 100 0.35 5.90 -10.52
C CYS A 100 -1.01 6.54 -10.29
N GLY A 101 -1.79 6.76 -11.35
CA GLY A 101 -2.98 7.62 -11.29
C GLY A 101 -4.23 6.99 -10.71
N ALA A 102 -4.32 5.67 -10.68
CA ALA A 102 -5.52 4.95 -10.28
C ALA A 102 -5.25 3.97 -9.13
N GLU A 103 -6.25 3.74 -8.29
CA GLU A 103 -6.17 2.83 -7.15
C GLU A 103 -5.82 1.39 -7.57
N ALA A 104 -6.32 0.94 -8.73
CA ALA A 104 -6.06 -0.39 -9.27
C ALA A 104 -4.93 -0.40 -10.31
N CYS A 105 -4.03 0.58 -10.28
CA CYS A 105 -2.94 0.69 -11.24
C CYS A 105 -1.84 -0.32 -10.96
N ASP A 106 -1.57 -1.20 -11.91
CA ASP A 106 -0.50 -2.19 -11.80
C ASP A 106 0.86 -1.68 -12.32
N THR A 107 0.90 -0.54 -12.97
CA THR A 107 2.14 0.04 -13.54
C THR A 107 3.17 0.31 -12.45
N SER A 108 2.79 0.95 -11.35
CA SER A 108 3.70 1.22 -10.24
C SER A 108 4.24 -0.07 -9.61
N LYS A 109 3.40 -1.11 -9.53
CA LYS A 109 3.81 -2.42 -9.01
C LYS A 109 4.82 -3.12 -9.94
N ARG A 110 4.58 -3.09 -11.26
CA ARG A 110 5.51 -3.66 -12.25
C ARG A 110 6.85 -2.96 -12.23
N ILE A 111 6.85 -1.64 -12.19
CA ILE A 111 8.07 -0.83 -12.12
C ILE A 111 8.82 -1.14 -10.82
N ALA A 112 8.12 -1.15 -9.68
CA ALA A 112 8.72 -1.46 -8.38
C ALA A 112 9.38 -2.84 -8.37
N GLU A 113 8.69 -3.85 -8.89
CA GLU A 113 9.21 -5.22 -8.96
C GLU A 113 10.46 -5.31 -9.85
N ARG A 114 10.42 -4.66 -11.00
CA ARG A 114 11.57 -4.62 -11.94
C ARG A 114 12.74 -3.84 -11.36
N LEU A 115 12.48 -2.72 -10.68
CA LEU A 115 13.52 -1.92 -10.02
C LEU A 115 14.19 -2.67 -8.87
N ARG A 116 13.47 -3.50 -8.13
CA ARG A 116 14.07 -4.33 -7.07
C ARG A 116 15.13 -5.27 -7.61
N LYS A 117 14.98 -5.73 -8.84
CA LYS A 117 15.98 -6.56 -9.52
C LYS A 117 17.19 -5.74 -9.98
N SER A 118 16.97 -4.50 -10.38
CA SER A 118 18.03 -3.59 -10.85
C SER A 118 18.78 -2.90 -9.72
N LEU A 119 18.09 -2.64 -8.61
CA LEU A 119 18.62 -1.94 -7.43
C LEU A 119 18.34 -2.77 -6.17
N PRO A 120 19.03 -3.91 -6.00
CA PRO A 120 18.72 -4.82 -4.88
C PRO A 120 19.00 -4.24 -3.49
N ASP A 121 19.82 -3.20 -3.38
CA ASP A 121 20.14 -2.56 -2.12
C ASP A 121 19.17 -1.43 -1.74
N ALA A 122 18.26 -1.06 -2.65
CA ALA A 122 17.28 -0.01 -2.40
C ALA A 122 15.98 -0.58 -1.82
N GLU A 123 15.37 0.16 -0.89
CA GLU A 123 14.00 -0.12 -0.44
C GLU A 123 13.03 0.49 -1.45
N ILE A 124 12.20 -0.32 -2.06
CA ILE A 124 11.30 0.11 -3.14
C ILE A 124 9.88 -0.33 -2.82
N TYR A 125 8.96 0.62 -2.87
CA TYR A 125 7.54 0.41 -2.59
C TYR A 125 6.67 0.97 -3.72
N SER A 126 5.50 0.38 -3.90
CA SER A 126 4.42 0.99 -4.67
C SER A 126 3.38 1.58 -3.72
N LEU A 127 2.88 2.79 -4.03
CA LEU A 127 1.91 3.47 -3.18
C LEU A 127 0.53 2.85 -3.31
N LYS A 128 -0.04 2.45 -2.19
CA LYS A 128 -1.43 1.96 -2.13
C LYS A 128 -2.39 3.12 -2.43
N GLY A 129 -3.28 2.90 -3.40
CA GLY A 129 -4.24 3.93 -3.82
C GLY A 129 -3.72 4.93 -4.87
N GLY A 130 -2.43 4.89 -5.21
CA GLY A 130 -1.86 5.78 -6.23
C GLY A 130 -2.04 7.26 -5.88
N SER A 131 -2.10 8.12 -6.91
CA SER A 131 -2.27 9.57 -6.72
C SER A 131 -3.59 9.95 -6.06
N VAL A 132 -4.59 9.10 -6.11
CA VAL A 132 -5.88 9.33 -5.44
C VAL A 132 -5.71 9.43 -3.93
N ALA A 133 -4.71 8.76 -3.36
CA ALA A 133 -4.47 8.74 -1.92
C ALA A 133 -4.22 10.13 -1.32
N TRP A 134 -3.61 11.06 -2.06
CA TRP A 134 -3.36 12.42 -1.56
C TRP A 134 -4.26 13.50 -2.15
N GLN A 135 -5.19 13.14 -3.02
CA GLN A 135 -6.16 14.08 -3.61
C GLN A 135 -7.43 14.25 -2.77
N GLU A 136 -7.59 13.43 -1.74
CA GLU A 136 -8.73 13.50 -0.82
C GLU A 136 -8.54 14.52 0.30
#